data_e2ea73d5b14bc9cc9603e01d89e839b5
#
_entry.id   e2ea73d5b14bc9cc9603e01d89e839b5
#
_cell.length_a   1.000
_cell.length_b   1.000
_cell.length_c   1.000
_cell.angle_alpha   90.00
_cell.angle_beta   90.00
_cell.angle_gamma   90.00
#
_symmetry.space_group_name_H-M   'P 1'
#
loop_
_entity.id
_entity.type
_entity.pdbx_description
1 polymer ?
#
loop_
_entity_poly.entity_id
_entity_poly.type
_entity_poly.pdbx_seq_one_letter_code
_entity_poly.pdbx_strand_id
1 'polypeptide(L)'
;MRLSSVKFGGCSAGVVSGQGLVMTNNHCVATCVANLSTPQQQYGETGFTPKTREEERKCPGATAEILTDISDVTERMHKAGEGLEGQAFTQAREAEAGRIETEACGNDPKIRCQVVSLYRGGQFKLYTYRKYSDVRLAWAPEDRAATFGGDLDNFSFPRFAIDAAFIRPVSYTHLTLPTNREV
;
A
#
# COMPACT_ATOMS: atom_id res chain seq x y z
N MET A 1 -8.99 -5.15 11.52
CA MET A 1 -7.69 -4.53 11.16
C MET A 1 -7.01 -5.11 9.92
N ARG A 2 -7.08 -6.42 9.60
CA ARG A 2 -6.35 -7.01 8.45
C ARG A 2 -6.73 -6.42 7.10
N LEU A 3 -8.01 -6.14 6.86
CA LEU A 3 -8.51 -5.60 5.58
C LEU A 3 -8.35 -4.08 5.41
N SER A 4 -7.70 -3.39 6.34
CA SER A 4 -7.36 -1.98 6.21
C SER A 4 -5.94 -1.73 5.71
N SER A 5 -5.16 -2.79 5.49
CA SER A 5 -3.79 -2.67 5.00
C SER A 5 -3.75 -2.26 3.54
N VAL A 6 -2.95 -1.25 3.24
CA VAL A 6 -2.75 -0.70 1.90
C VAL A 6 -1.27 -0.69 1.59
N LYS A 7 -0.92 -1.09 0.38
CA LYS A 7 0.41 -0.90 -0.19
C LYS A 7 0.35 0.29 -1.15
N PHE A 8 1.15 1.30 -0.90
CA PHE A 8 1.24 2.50 -1.71
C PHE A 8 2.67 2.65 -2.24
N GLY A 9 2.86 2.28 -3.50
CA GLY A 9 4.22 2.16 -4.05
C GLY A 9 5.07 1.18 -3.24
N GLY A 10 6.22 1.65 -2.71
CA GLY A 10 7.09 0.90 -1.80
C GLY A 10 6.72 1.03 -0.31
N CYS A 11 5.68 1.80 0.03
CA CYS A 11 5.31 2.13 1.38
C CYS A 11 4.10 1.35 1.90
N SER A 12 4.02 1.23 3.23
CA SER A 12 2.83 0.76 3.92
C SER A 12 1.88 1.92 4.20
N ALA A 13 0.58 1.64 4.13
CA ALA A 13 -0.47 2.60 4.42
C ALA A 13 -1.68 1.89 5.04
N GLY A 14 -2.61 2.65 5.60
CA GLY A 14 -3.81 2.10 6.21
C GLY A 14 -5.07 2.90 5.90
N VAL A 15 -6.19 2.20 5.64
CA VAL A 15 -7.51 2.83 5.52
C VAL A 15 -7.93 3.36 6.88
N VAL A 16 -8.21 4.66 6.99
CA VAL A 16 -8.58 5.32 8.24
C VAL A 16 -10.01 5.88 8.25
N SER A 17 -10.72 5.78 7.11
CA SER A 17 -12.13 6.17 7.07
C SER A 17 -12.95 5.34 6.10
N GLY A 18 -14.26 5.18 6.38
CA GLY A 18 -15.21 4.53 5.48
C GLY A 18 -15.43 5.27 4.15
N GLN A 19 -14.86 6.46 4.00
CA GLN A 19 -14.92 7.27 2.78
C GLN A 19 -13.64 7.16 1.94
N GLY A 20 -12.80 6.16 2.23
CA GLY A 20 -11.61 5.86 1.45
C GLY A 20 -10.38 6.72 1.75
N LEU A 21 -10.35 7.42 2.88
CA LEU A 21 -9.13 8.09 3.30
C LEU A 21 -8.12 7.05 3.78
N VAL A 22 -6.90 7.17 3.28
CA VAL A 22 -5.77 6.29 3.59
C VAL A 22 -4.63 7.12 4.14
N MET A 23 -4.12 6.74 5.29
CA MET A 23 -2.97 7.37 5.92
C MET A 23 -1.68 6.65 5.51
N THR A 24 -0.64 7.42 5.20
CA THR A 24 0.70 6.95 4.90
C THR A 24 1.73 7.95 5.42
N ASN A 25 3.01 7.72 5.23
CA ASN A 25 4.07 8.65 5.58
C ASN A 25 4.17 9.80 4.55
N ASN A 26 4.62 10.98 4.98
CA ASN A 26 4.82 12.10 4.07
C ASN A 26 5.88 11.82 3.01
N HIS A 27 6.99 11.20 3.39
CA HIS A 27 8.04 10.84 2.43
C HIS A 27 7.54 9.90 1.32
N CYS A 28 6.46 9.15 1.55
CA CYS A 28 5.85 8.27 0.53
C CYS A 28 5.07 9.03 -0.53
N VAL A 29 4.61 10.24 -0.24
CA VAL A 29 3.91 11.12 -1.19
C VAL A 29 4.81 12.23 -1.75
N ALA A 30 6.09 12.30 -1.38
CA ALA A 30 7.01 13.36 -1.79
C ALA A 30 7.06 13.55 -3.32
N THR A 31 7.14 12.45 -4.08
CA THR A 31 7.10 12.51 -5.55
C THR A 31 5.77 13.07 -6.08
N CYS A 32 4.66 12.74 -5.43
CA CYS A 32 3.35 13.28 -5.79
C CYS A 32 3.30 14.79 -5.51
N VAL A 33 3.74 15.23 -4.33
CA VAL A 33 3.82 16.65 -3.94
C VAL A 33 4.68 17.43 -4.93
N ALA A 34 5.86 16.91 -5.28
CA ALA A 34 6.76 17.54 -6.25
C ALA A 34 6.11 17.66 -7.64
N ASN A 35 5.45 16.59 -8.14
CA ASN A 35 4.79 16.61 -9.44
C ASN A 35 3.56 17.53 -9.50
N LEU A 36 2.92 17.81 -8.38
CA LEU A 36 1.78 18.72 -8.28
C LEU A 36 2.19 20.17 -8.06
N SER A 37 3.44 20.41 -7.61
CA SER A 37 3.97 21.75 -7.37
C SER A 37 4.27 22.49 -8.68
N THR A 38 4.08 23.81 -8.65
CA THR A 38 4.41 24.71 -9.74
C THR A 38 5.32 25.84 -9.22
N PRO A 39 6.00 26.62 -10.08
CA PRO A 39 6.80 27.76 -9.63
C PRO A 39 6.03 28.78 -8.77
N GLN A 40 4.71 28.89 -8.97
CA GLN A 40 3.82 29.79 -8.24
C GLN A 40 3.22 29.16 -6.98
N GLN A 41 3.24 27.84 -6.87
CA GLN A 41 2.66 27.12 -5.74
C GLN A 41 3.50 25.90 -5.38
N GLN A 42 4.38 26.07 -4.42
CA GLN A 42 5.31 25.04 -3.94
C GLN A 42 4.68 24.30 -2.74
N TYR A 43 4.03 23.18 -3.00
CA TYR A 43 3.34 22.39 -1.95
C TYR A 43 4.32 21.77 -0.94
N GLY A 44 5.57 21.54 -1.30
CA GLY A 44 6.61 21.17 -0.33
C GLY A 44 6.87 22.24 0.72
N GLU A 45 6.73 23.54 0.36
CA GLU A 45 6.96 24.65 1.28
C GLU A 45 5.71 25.03 2.08
N THR A 46 4.52 24.90 1.48
CA THR A 46 3.25 25.39 2.05
C THR A 46 2.35 24.29 2.59
N GLY A 47 2.68 23.03 2.33
CA GLY A 47 1.77 21.90 2.50
C GLY A 47 0.66 21.90 1.45
N PHE A 48 -0.07 20.78 1.40
CA PHE A 48 -1.25 20.60 0.56
C PHE A 48 -2.46 20.33 1.44
N THR A 49 -3.39 21.27 1.52
CA THR A 49 -4.58 21.21 2.39
C THR A 49 -5.83 21.60 1.60
N PRO A 50 -6.41 20.68 0.79
CA PRO A 50 -7.65 20.93 0.08
C PRO A 50 -8.82 21.04 1.06
N LYS A 51 -9.79 21.92 0.74
CA LYS A 51 -10.98 22.13 1.58
C LYS A 51 -12.10 21.15 1.21
N THR A 52 -12.13 20.69 -0.02
CA THR A 52 -13.13 19.77 -0.55
C THR A 52 -12.48 18.60 -1.28
N ARG A 53 -13.24 17.53 -1.55
CA ARG A 53 -12.75 16.38 -2.30
C ARG A 53 -12.44 16.70 -3.76
N GLU A 54 -13.12 17.66 -4.34
CA GLU A 54 -12.95 18.11 -5.71
C GLU A 54 -11.59 18.81 -5.90
N GLU A 55 -11.06 19.38 -4.83
CA GLU A 55 -9.73 20.00 -4.79
C GLU A 55 -8.60 18.98 -4.62
N GLU A 56 -8.91 17.73 -4.22
CA GLU A 56 -7.91 16.65 -4.14
C GLU A 56 -7.28 16.40 -5.51
N ARG A 57 -5.94 16.32 -5.57
CA ARG A 57 -5.19 16.23 -6.83
C ARG A 57 -4.70 14.82 -7.08
N LYS A 58 -4.88 14.34 -8.32
CA LYS A 58 -4.38 13.03 -8.73
C LYS A 58 -2.85 13.00 -8.72
N CYS A 59 -2.29 12.00 -8.06
CA CYS A 59 -0.86 11.72 -8.07
C CYS A 59 -0.48 10.98 -9.37
N PRO A 60 0.30 11.59 -10.28
CA PRO A 60 0.68 10.94 -11.52
C PRO A 60 1.48 9.67 -11.27
N GLY A 61 1.09 8.57 -11.93
CA GLY A 61 1.77 7.28 -11.83
C GLY A 61 1.60 6.53 -10.51
N ALA A 62 0.95 7.12 -9.51
CA ALA A 62 0.74 6.48 -8.22
C ALA A 62 -0.31 5.36 -8.31
N THR A 63 -0.05 4.28 -7.58
CA THR A 63 -0.99 3.17 -7.42
C THR A 63 -1.12 2.78 -5.96
N ALA A 64 -2.33 2.43 -5.54
CA ALA A 64 -2.61 1.88 -4.23
C ALA A 64 -3.20 0.47 -4.37
N GLU A 65 -2.73 -0.45 -3.55
CA GLU A 65 -3.22 -1.83 -3.49
C GLU A 65 -3.81 -2.08 -2.11
N ILE A 66 -5.12 -2.31 -2.07
CA ILE A 66 -5.86 -2.55 -0.83
C ILE A 66 -6.07 -4.04 -0.66
N LEU A 67 -5.68 -4.58 0.49
CA LEU A 67 -5.88 -5.98 0.83
C LEU A 67 -7.38 -6.27 0.98
N THR A 68 -7.90 -7.22 0.18
CA THR A 68 -9.31 -7.59 0.17
C THR A 68 -9.57 -8.98 0.74
N ASP A 69 -8.63 -9.91 0.59
CA ASP A 69 -8.76 -11.27 1.10
C ASP A 69 -7.42 -11.88 1.50
N ILE A 70 -7.47 -12.83 2.44
CA ILE A 70 -6.35 -13.66 2.86
C ILE A 70 -6.83 -15.11 2.98
N SER A 71 -6.39 -15.96 2.07
CA SER A 71 -6.72 -17.39 2.05
C SER A 71 -5.54 -18.25 2.49
N ASP A 72 -5.79 -19.39 3.11
CA ASP A 72 -4.75 -20.37 3.46
C ASP A 72 -4.42 -21.27 2.28
N VAL A 73 -3.15 -21.35 1.91
CA VAL A 73 -2.63 -22.21 0.84
C VAL A 73 -1.48 -23.09 1.31
N THR A 74 -1.35 -23.23 2.64
CA THR A 74 -0.23 -23.95 3.28
C THR A 74 -0.11 -25.38 2.81
N GLU A 75 -1.22 -26.12 2.78
CA GLU A 75 -1.23 -27.52 2.39
C GLU A 75 -0.77 -27.72 0.94
N ARG A 76 -1.28 -26.91 0.01
CA ARG A 76 -0.86 -26.93 -1.41
C ARG A 76 0.63 -26.66 -1.56
N MET A 77 1.14 -25.66 -0.84
CA MET A 77 2.55 -25.27 -0.88
C MET A 77 3.48 -26.33 -0.28
N HIS A 78 3.06 -27.02 0.79
CA HIS A 78 3.84 -28.10 1.37
C HIS A 78 3.87 -29.31 0.44
N LYS A 79 2.72 -29.70 -0.11
CA LYS A 79 2.60 -30.84 -1.04
C LYS A 79 3.47 -30.65 -2.29
N ALA A 80 3.58 -29.41 -2.81
CA ALA A 80 4.41 -29.12 -3.98
C ALA A 80 5.93 -29.36 -3.74
N GLY A 81 6.39 -29.26 -2.49
CA GLY A 81 7.78 -29.53 -2.13
C GLY A 81 8.04 -30.91 -1.53
N GLU A 82 7.02 -31.76 -1.41
CA GLU A 82 7.14 -33.07 -0.75
C GLU A 82 8.11 -33.99 -1.49
N GLY A 83 9.07 -34.56 -0.75
CA GLY A 83 10.09 -35.46 -1.30
C GLY A 83 11.16 -34.79 -2.17
N LEU A 84 11.17 -33.46 -2.27
CA LEU A 84 12.17 -32.70 -3.02
C LEU A 84 13.14 -31.98 -2.09
N GLU A 85 14.38 -31.78 -2.57
CA GLU A 85 15.45 -31.09 -1.83
C GLU A 85 16.16 -30.07 -2.72
N GLY A 86 16.84 -29.11 -2.08
CA GLY A 86 17.71 -28.13 -2.74
C GLY A 86 16.96 -27.30 -3.79
N GLN A 87 17.53 -27.20 -4.98
CA GLN A 87 17.01 -26.39 -6.07
C GLN A 87 15.65 -26.88 -6.59
N ALA A 88 15.46 -28.20 -6.67
CA ALA A 88 14.20 -28.79 -7.13
C ALA A 88 13.03 -28.43 -6.20
N PHE A 89 13.25 -28.45 -4.89
CA PHE A 89 12.29 -28.00 -3.89
C PHE A 89 11.88 -26.53 -4.09
N THR A 90 12.85 -25.64 -4.28
CA THR A 90 12.62 -24.20 -4.47
C THR A 90 11.80 -23.97 -5.75
N GLN A 91 12.23 -24.57 -6.86
CA GLN A 91 11.54 -24.41 -8.15
C GLN A 91 10.10 -24.94 -8.13
N ALA A 92 9.86 -26.09 -7.50
CA ALA A 92 8.52 -26.67 -7.39
C ALA A 92 7.58 -25.74 -6.60
N ARG A 93 8.07 -25.16 -5.50
CA ARG A 93 7.30 -24.22 -4.67
C ARG A 93 7.04 -22.88 -5.37
N GLU A 94 8.01 -22.34 -6.07
CA GLU A 94 7.84 -21.12 -6.88
C GLU A 94 6.83 -21.33 -8.01
N ALA A 95 6.92 -22.49 -8.70
CA ALA A 95 5.98 -22.83 -9.75
C ALA A 95 4.54 -22.99 -9.21
N GLU A 96 4.38 -23.63 -8.05
CA GLU A 96 3.05 -23.78 -7.44
C GLU A 96 2.50 -22.45 -6.92
N ALA A 97 3.33 -21.59 -6.34
CA ALA A 97 2.94 -20.24 -5.96
C ALA A 97 2.40 -19.46 -7.17
N GLY A 98 3.12 -19.48 -8.29
CA GLY A 98 2.67 -18.86 -9.54
C GLY A 98 1.36 -19.42 -10.09
N ARG A 99 1.11 -20.74 -9.95
CA ARG A 99 -0.17 -21.35 -10.31
C ARG A 99 -1.30 -20.85 -9.43
N ILE A 100 -1.11 -20.85 -8.10
CA ILE A 100 -2.09 -20.36 -7.13
C ILE A 100 -2.45 -18.90 -7.43
N GLU A 101 -1.45 -18.05 -7.66
CA GLU A 101 -1.66 -16.64 -7.98
C GLU A 101 -2.44 -16.44 -9.29
N THR A 102 -2.10 -17.23 -10.32
CA THR A 102 -2.78 -17.18 -11.62
C THR A 102 -4.22 -17.69 -11.53
N GLU A 103 -4.46 -18.79 -10.83
CA GLU A 103 -5.80 -19.35 -10.61
C GLU A 103 -6.70 -18.38 -9.86
N ALA A 104 -6.16 -17.68 -8.85
CA ALA A 104 -6.94 -16.78 -7.99
C ALA A 104 -7.23 -15.43 -8.64
N CYS A 105 -6.27 -14.86 -9.36
CA CYS A 105 -6.39 -13.53 -9.94
C CYS A 105 -6.77 -13.53 -11.43
N GLY A 106 -6.50 -14.61 -12.14
CA GLY A 106 -6.63 -14.63 -13.60
C GLY A 106 -5.80 -13.53 -14.26
N ASN A 107 -6.38 -12.92 -15.28
CA ASN A 107 -5.76 -11.82 -16.03
C ASN A 107 -6.37 -10.44 -15.71
N ASP A 108 -7.03 -10.26 -14.54
CA ASP A 108 -7.60 -8.98 -14.19
C ASP A 108 -6.51 -8.00 -13.73
N PRO A 109 -6.23 -6.92 -14.50
CA PRO A 109 -5.19 -5.96 -14.16
C PRO A 109 -5.50 -5.14 -12.89
N LYS A 110 -6.74 -5.22 -12.38
CA LYS A 110 -7.20 -4.53 -11.17
C LYS A 110 -7.02 -5.36 -9.91
N ILE A 111 -6.64 -6.64 -10.04
CA ILE A 111 -6.41 -7.54 -8.93
C ILE A 111 -4.95 -7.97 -8.95
N ARG A 112 -4.33 -8.07 -7.78
CA ARG A 112 -3.01 -8.66 -7.60
C ARG A 112 -3.08 -9.71 -6.52
N CYS A 113 -2.61 -10.90 -6.84
CA CYS A 113 -2.44 -12.00 -5.90
C CYS A 113 -0.97 -12.20 -5.57
N GLN A 114 -0.70 -12.61 -4.35
CA GLN A 114 0.65 -12.93 -3.90
C GLN A 114 0.60 -14.01 -2.83
N VAL A 115 1.34 -15.10 -3.06
CA VAL A 115 1.60 -16.10 -2.02
C VAL A 115 2.72 -15.60 -1.11
N VAL A 116 2.43 -15.51 0.18
CA VAL A 116 3.35 -15.03 1.21
C VAL A 116 3.72 -16.19 2.13
N SER A 117 5.02 -16.40 2.31
CA SER A 117 5.56 -17.35 3.28
C SER A 117 5.65 -16.69 4.65
N LEU A 118 5.10 -17.34 5.65
CA LEU A 118 5.14 -16.94 7.06
C LEU A 118 5.89 -18.00 7.88
N TYR A 119 6.44 -17.58 9.00
CA TYR A 119 7.13 -18.47 9.94
C TYR A 119 8.20 -19.35 9.27
N ARG A 120 9.02 -18.74 8.38
CA ARG A 120 10.08 -19.44 7.64
C ARG A 120 9.59 -20.64 6.81
N GLY A 121 8.40 -20.54 6.23
CA GLY A 121 7.80 -21.61 5.42
C GLY A 121 6.90 -22.57 6.19
N GLY A 122 6.62 -22.30 7.46
CA GLY A 122 5.65 -23.06 8.25
C GLY A 122 4.20 -22.80 7.85
N GLN A 123 3.93 -21.65 7.24
CA GLN A 123 2.59 -21.29 6.77
C GLN A 123 2.67 -20.48 5.47
N PHE A 124 1.69 -20.67 4.59
CA PHE A 124 1.55 -19.91 3.35
C PHE A 124 0.15 -19.34 3.23
N LYS A 125 0.09 -18.05 2.93
CA LYS A 125 -1.17 -17.35 2.70
C LYS A 125 -1.18 -16.73 1.31
N LEU A 126 -2.30 -16.82 0.64
CA LEU A 126 -2.57 -16.07 -0.58
C LEU A 126 -3.21 -14.74 -0.19
N TYR A 127 -2.56 -13.65 -0.52
CA TYR A 127 -3.04 -12.29 -0.30
C TYR A 127 -3.62 -11.77 -1.61
N THR A 128 -4.87 -11.35 -1.58
CA THR A 128 -5.55 -10.75 -2.73
C THR A 128 -5.70 -9.26 -2.51
N TYR A 129 -5.17 -8.47 -3.44
CA TYR A 129 -5.20 -7.01 -3.40
C TYR A 129 -6.02 -6.47 -4.55
N ARG A 130 -6.80 -5.44 -4.27
CA ARG A 130 -7.42 -4.62 -5.31
C ARG A 130 -6.53 -3.42 -5.59
N LYS A 131 -6.19 -3.23 -6.88
CA LYS A 131 -5.33 -2.16 -7.37
C LYS A 131 -6.15 -0.95 -7.83
N TYR A 132 -5.74 0.23 -7.39
CA TYR A 132 -6.30 1.52 -7.77
C TYR A 132 -5.24 2.35 -8.46
N SER A 133 -5.52 2.87 -9.65
CA SER A 133 -4.64 3.72 -10.46
C SER A 133 -5.02 5.21 -10.43
N ASP A 134 -6.19 5.55 -9.90
CA ASP A 134 -6.54 6.93 -9.54
C ASP A 134 -6.36 7.08 -8.03
N VAL A 135 -5.20 7.59 -7.64
CA VAL A 135 -4.87 7.91 -6.25
C VAL A 135 -4.68 9.42 -6.17
N ARG A 136 -5.39 10.05 -5.26
CA ARG A 136 -5.35 11.50 -5.06
C ARG A 136 -4.68 11.84 -3.75
N LEU A 137 -3.87 12.90 -3.76
CA LEU A 137 -3.37 13.53 -2.56
C LEU A 137 -4.53 14.25 -1.87
N ALA A 138 -4.81 13.87 -0.63
CA ALA A 138 -5.88 14.44 0.17
C ALA A 138 -5.34 15.39 1.25
N TRP A 139 -4.09 15.19 1.66
CA TRP A 139 -3.39 16.11 2.56
C TRP A 139 -1.91 15.75 2.66
N ALA A 140 -1.04 16.77 2.72
CA ALA A 140 0.35 16.62 3.07
C ALA A 140 0.81 17.87 3.87
N PRO A 141 1.63 17.71 4.92
CA PRO A 141 2.24 18.84 5.62
C PRO A 141 3.31 19.51 4.75
N GLU A 142 3.81 20.65 5.18
CA GLU A 142 5.03 21.25 4.66
C GLU A 142 6.25 20.35 4.96
N ASP A 143 7.24 20.33 4.07
CA ASP A 143 8.42 19.45 4.18
C ASP A 143 9.20 19.70 5.47
N ARG A 144 9.28 20.95 5.93
CA ARG A 144 9.96 21.30 7.18
C ARG A 144 9.33 20.64 8.41
N ALA A 145 8.00 20.60 8.47
CA ALA A 145 7.29 19.92 9.55
C ALA A 145 7.44 18.39 9.46
N ALA A 146 7.46 17.86 8.23
CA ALA A 146 7.58 16.43 7.98
C ALA A 146 9.00 15.88 8.26
N THR A 147 10.05 16.71 8.07
CA THR A 147 11.46 16.27 8.17
C THR A 147 12.19 16.83 9.41
N PHE A 148 11.53 17.56 10.28
CA PHE A 148 12.14 18.28 11.42
C PHE A 148 13.01 17.39 12.32
N GLY A 149 12.70 16.11 12.46
CA GLY A 149 13.48 15.14 13.21
C GLY A 149 14.53 14.40 12.38
N GLY A 150 14.79 14.79 11.12
CA GLY A 150 15.71 14.08 10.22
C GLY A 150 17.18 14.49 10.32
N ASP A 151 17.53 15.43 11.21
CA ASP A 151 18.91 15.90 11.38
C ASP A 151 19.81 14.82 12.01
N LEU A 152 21.11 14.87 11.70
CA LEU A 152 22.11 13.91 12.19
C LEU A 152 22.21 13.89 13.72
N ASP A 153 21.90 14.97 14.40
CA ASP A 153 21.91 15.11 15.85
C ASP A 153 20.62 14.67 16.54
N ASN A 154 19.61 14.23 15.78
CA ASN A 154 18.31 13.81 16.33
C ASN A 154 18.41 12.64 17.30
N PHE A 155 19.45 11.81 17.19
CA PHE A 155 19.70 10.73 18.14
C PHE A 155 20.04 11.25 19.55
N SER A 156 20.84 12.34 19.63
CA SER A 156 21.20 12.99 20.90
C SER A 156 20.16 14.01 21.37
N PHE A 157 19.50 14.68 20.41
CA PHE A 157 18.48 15.68 20.67
C PHE A 157 17.20 15.33 19.89
N PRO A 158 16.38 14.36 20.36
CA PRO A 158 15.20 13.88 19.67
C PRO A 158 14.20 14.98 19.39
N ARG A 159 13.71 15.05 18.15
CA ARG A 159 12.66 15.96 17.69
C ARG A 159 11.52 15.17 17.12
N PHE A 160 10.31 15.71 17.20
CA PHE A 160 9.13 15.13 16.59
C PHE A 160 8.95 15.68 15.17
N ALA A 161 8.66 14.80 14.22
CA ALA A 161 8.30 15.17 12.87
C ALA A 161 6.88 14.71 12.54
N ILE A 162 6.19 15.43 11.66
CA ILE A 162 4.89 15.04 11.15
C ILE A 162 5.09 14.27 9.82
N ASP A 163 5.72 13.11 9.88
CA ASP A 163 5.88 12.25 8.71
C ASP A 163 4.59 11.46 8.44
N ALA A 164 3.52 12.20 8.14
CA ALA A 164 2.21 11.66 7.82
C ALA A 164 1.60 12.38 6.63
N ALA A 165 0.86 11.67 5.80
CA ALA A 165 0.09 12.22 4.71
C ALA A 165 -1.20 11.40 4.50
N PHE A 166 -2.16 12.00 3.83
CA PHE A 166 -3.40 11.33 3.45
C PHE A 166 -3.55 11.29 1.94
N ILE A 167 -3.92 10.11 1.45
CA ILE A 167 -4.27 9.87 0.06
C ILE A 167 -5.68 9.29 -0.03
N ARG A 168 -6.27 9.35 -1.22
CA ARG A 168 -7.56 8.75 -1.50
C ARG A 168 -7.52 7.96 -2.80
N PRO A 169 -7.52 6.61 -2.75
CA PRO A 169 -7.80 5.78 -3.91
C PRO A 169 -9.25 5.97 -4.36
N VAL A 170 -9.45 6.29 -5.65
CA VAL A 170 -10.78 6.53 -6.23
C VAL A 170 -11.17 5.35 -7.11
N SER A 171 -12.38 4.83 -6.91
CA SER A 171 -12.99 3.86 -7.80
C SER A 171 -14.04 4.55 -8.67
N TYR A 172 -13.97 4.36 -9.98
CA TYR A 172 -14.99 4.85 -10.92
C TYR A 172 -16.32 4.07 -10.84
N THR A 173 -16.32 2.95 -10.17
CA THR A 173 -17.54 2.22 -9.82
C THR A 173 -17.86 2.50 -8.36
N HIS A 174 -19.12 2.78 -8.03
CA HIS A 174 -19.63 2.92 -6.67
C HIS A 174 -19.29 1.68 -5.82
N LEU A 175 -18.08 1.62 -5.30
CA LEU A 175 -17.66 0.58 -4.39
C LEU A 175 -17.43 1.23 -3.04
N THR A 176 -18.33 0.89 -2.14
CA THR A 176 -18.01 0.91 -0.72
C THR A 176 -16.71 0.17 -0.55
N LEU A 177 -15.66 0.88 -0.11
CA LEU A 177 -14.47 0.22 0.45
C LEU A 177 -14.99 -0.76 1.52
N PRO A 178 -14.32 -1.91 1.71
CA PRO A 178 -14.71 -2.82 2.76
C PRO A 178 -14.69 -2.03 4.08
N THR A 179 -15.86 -1.52 4.45
CA THR A 179 -16.08 -0.98 5.79
C THR A 179 -16.07 -2.18 6.70
N ASN A 180 -15.16 -2.20 7.67
CA ASN A 180 -15.24 -3.13 8.78
C ASN A 180 -16.68 -3.09 9.33
N ARG A 181 -17.51 -4.00 8.90
CA ARG A 181 -18.70 -4.37 9.66
C ARG A 181 -18.24 -5.45 10.63
N GLU A 182 -18.35 -5.04 11.90
CA GLU A 182 -18.37 -5.84 13.11
C GLU A 182 -17.04 -6.12 13.83
N VAL A 183 -17.00 -5.42 14.94
CA VAL A 183 -16.42 -5.88 16.21
C VAL A 183 -17.29 -7.02 16.74
#